data_d8db614bbe2a0b5c50193852a13cd5dd
#
_entry.id   d8db614bbe2a0b5c50193852a13cd5dd
#
_cell.length_a   1.000
_cell.length_b   1.000
_cell.length_c   1.000
_cell.angle_alpha   90.00
_cell.angle_beta   90.00
_cell.angle_gamma   90.00
#
_symmetry.space_group_name_H-M   'P 1'
#
loop_
_entity.id
_entity.type
_entity.pdbx_description
1 polymer ?
#
loop_
_entity_poly.entity_id
_entity_poly.type
_entity_poly.pdbx_seq_one_letter_code
_entity_poly.pdbx_strand_id
1 'polypeptide(L)'
;DQYVEVHHNLEPLKKEIESESINLDTDKLPDIKATMLEKAKNDEHFDKIEQLFDRLDQSLNGTNRLYTQLSLIGTRTHRITTKRFNVQGLPKLVQQMILPSQFKKVYTIDFKSFEPSVAAYMTQDEQLIDYLNHEEGLYDALLRDLSLSKEKRVSVKRAFIGSFLFGGRYSSSKFKINQEVSEINWLQVMSKFKKVIEFKEQVEKYKTMPTPYGIEHDMSAFQGSSIMAIYVQTVASYIFKHILLEVYKAQCEKKTFKIIVPIHDAIMIECNDKGIAQNVAQLMKDTANQLFNGEFAHVTVEALGGIDNE
;
A
#
# COMPACT_ATOMS: atom_id res chain seq x y z
N ASP A 1 10.04 11.14 22.17
CA ASP A 1 8.87 11.12 21.29
C ASP A 1 9.06 10.02 20.25
N GLN A 2 8.27 8.95 20.36
CA GLN A 2 8.37 7.75 19.50
C GLN A 2 8.28 8.08 18.01
N TYR A 3 7.51 9.10 17.65
CA TYR A 3 7.40 9.55 16.27
C TYR A 3 8.70 10.12 15.70
N VAL A 4 9.37 10.96 16.47
CA VAL A 4 10.67 11.55 16.07
C VAL A 4 11.73 10.45 16.01
N GLU A 5 11.73 9.54 16.95
CA GLU A 5 12.68 8.44 17.05
C GLU A 5 12.63 7.51 15.83
N VAL A 6 11.42 7.12 15.38
CA VAL A 6 11.25 6.28 14.18
C VAL A 6 11.84 6.95 12.94
N HIS A 7 11.60 8.25 12.75
CA HIS A 7 12.15 8.96 11.61
C HIS A 7 13.66 9.07 11.67
N HIS A 8 14.22 9.39 12.85
CA HIS A 8 15.65 9.45 13.04
C HIS A 8 16.34 8.10 12.75
N ASN A 9 15.74 7.01 13.21
CA ASN A 9 16.29 5.66 13.00
C ASN A 9 16.12 5.14 11.55
N LEU A 10 15.26 5.75 10.73
CA LEU A 10 15.12 5.45 9.30
C LEU A 10 16.05 6.30 8.41
N GLU A 11 16.69 7.36 8.92
CA GLU A 11 17.61 8.19 8.12
C GLU A 11 18.78 7.40 7.50
N PRO A 12 19.40 6.40 8.17
CA PRO A 12 20.42 5.57 7.54
C PRO A 12 19.91 4.79 6.34
N LEU A 13 18.72 4.16 6.44
CA LEU A 13 18.09 3.46 5.31
C LEU A 13 17.78 4.40 4.16
N LYS A 14 17.24 5.59 4.47
CA LYS A 14 16.99 6.62 3.45
C LYS A 14 18.26 6.98 2.69
N LYS A 15 19.36 7.23 3.39
CA LYS A 15 20.67 7.54 2.76
C LYS A 15 21.20 6.38 1.91
N GLU A 16 21.02 5.15 2.37
CA GLU A 16 21.39 3.95 1.62
C GLU A 16 20.62 3.87 0.29
N ILE A 17 19.28 4.00 0.33
CA ILE A 17 18.44 3.97 -0.88
C ILE A 17 18.78 5.12 -1.83
N GLU A 18 19.01 6.33 -1.33
CA GLU A 18 19.32 7.52 -2.14
C GLU A 18 20.71 7.47 -2.78
N SER A 19 21.67 6.76 -2.18
CA SER A 19 23.03 6.61 -2.68
C SER A 19 23.15 5.54 -3.77
N GLU A 20 22.16 4.67 -3.89
CA GLU A 20 22.18 3.56 -4.82
C GLU A 20 21.17 3.74 -5.96
N SER A 21 21.39 3.01 -7.05
CA SER A 21 20.47 2.98 -8.18
C SER A 21 19.54 1.78 -8.10
N ILE A 22 18.31 1.96 -8.58
CA ILE A 22 17.41 0.89 -8.94
C ILE A 22 17.73 0.50 -10.37
N ASN A 23 18.16 -0.73 -10.61
CA ASN A 23 18.53 -1.23 -11.93
C ASN A 23 17.31 -1.75 -12.68
N LEU A 24 17.20 -1.42 -13.96
CA LEU A 24 16.09 -1.83 -14.82
C LEU A 24 16.61 -2.66 -16.01
N ASP A 25 15.84 -3.65 -16.42
CA ASP A 25 16.00 -4.35 -17.71
C ASP A 25 15.44 -3.43 -18.83
N THR A 26 16.30 -2.51 -19.29
CA THR A 26 15.93 -1.49 -20.27
C THR A 26 15.61 -2.06 -21.63
N ASP A 27 16.10 -3.25 -21.98
CA ASP A 27 15.86 -3.90 -23.27
C ASP A 27 14.38 -4.27 -23.45
N LYS A 28 13.67 -4.54 -22.36
CA LYS A 28 12.24 -4.90 -22.36
C LYS A 28 11.30 -3.68 -22.27
N LEU A 29 11.80 -2.51 -21.94
CA LEU A 29 10.95 -1.32 -21.78
C LEU A 29 10.14 -0.94 -23.03
N PRO A 30 10.69 -1.02 -24.27
CA PRO A 30 9.91 -0.72 -25.49
C PRO A 30 8.71 -1.66 -25.66
N ASP A 31 8.85 -2.94 -25.41
CA ASP A 31 7.78 -3.93 -25.54
C ASP A 31 6.68 -3.71 -24.50
N ILE A 32 7.10 -3.35 -23.28
CA ILE A 32 6.17 -3.01 -22.19
C ILE A 32 5.41 -1.73 -22.50
N LYS A 33 6.10 -0.69 -23.00
CA LYS A 33 5.45 0.55 -23.47
C LYS A 33 4.39 0.24 -24.53
N ALA A 34 4.75 -0.53 -25.55
CA ALA A 34 3.83 -0.94 -26.62
C ALA A 34 2.62 -1.69 -26.08
N THR A 35 2.83 -2.67 -25.17
CA THR A 35 1.75 -3.43 -24.52
C THR A 35 0.81 -2.55 -23.71
N MET A 36 1.34 -1.59 -22.97
CA MET A 36 0.53 -0.67 -22.17
C MET A 36 -0.26 0.30 -23.05
N LEU A 37 0.35 0.84 -24.10
CA LEU A 37 -0.32 1.75 -25.04
C LEU A 37 -1.41 1.03 -25.83
N GLU A 38 -1.20 -0.23 -26.21
CA GLU A 38 -2.22 -1.02 -26.91
C GLU A 38 -3.45 -1.24 -26.02
N LYS A 39 -3.27 -1.52 -24.74
CA LYS A 39 -4.37 -1.66 -23.77
C LYS A 39 -5.09 -0.34 -23.51
N ALA A 40 -4.41 0.79 -23.63
CA ALA A 40 -4.95 2.14 -23.42
C ALA A 40 -5.47 2.79 -24.72
N LYS A 41 -5.48 2.09 -25.85
CA LYS A 41 -6.05 2.58 -27.12
C LYS A 41 -7.50 3.04 -26.88
N ASN A 42 -7.75 4.35 -27.06
CA ASN A 42 -9.02 5.04 -26.80
C ASN A 42 -9.32 5.37 -25.32
N ASP A 43 -8.34 5.37 -24.45
CA ASP A 43 -8.49 5.76 -23.06
C ASP A 43 -7.67 7.04 -22.78
N GLU A 44 -8.17 7.90 -21.88
CA GLU A 44 -7.46 9.09 -21.35
C GLU A 44 -6.11 8.77 -20.68
N HIS A 45 -5.81 7.49 -20.51
CA HIS A 45 -4.53 7.03 -19.95
C HIS A 45 -3.39 6.94 -20.97
N PHE A 46 -3.69 7.02 -22.28
CA PHE A 46 -2.66 6.92 -23.33
C PHE A 46 -1.55 7.96 -23.15
N ASP A 47 -1.92 9.22 -23.07
CA ASP A 47 -0.96 10.33 -22.89
C ASP A 47 -0.16 10.21 -21.59
N LYS A 48 -0.80 9.70 -20.52
CA LYS A 48 -0.13 9.47 -19.22
C LYS A 48 0.95 8.39 -19.32
N ILE A 49 0.70 7.34 -20.11
CA ILE A 49 1.67 6.28 -20.36
C ILE A 49 2.87 6.85 -21.14
N GLU A 50 2.64 7.58 -22.21
CA GLU A 50 3.72 8.21 -22.99
C GLU A 50 4.56 9.11 -22.10
N GLN A 51 3.95 10.04 -21.38
CA GLN A 51 4.65 10.92 -20.43
C GLN A 51 5.44 10.17 -19.34
N LEU A 52 4.96 9.01 -18.89
CA LEU A 52 5.68 8.19 -17.94
C LEU A 52 6.98 7.65 -18.56
N PHE A 53 6.91 7.08 -19.76
CA PHE A 53 8.09 6.51 -20.42
C PHE A 53 9.09 7.59 -20.85
N ASP A 54 8.62 8.76 -21.30
CA ASP A 54 9.51 9.90 -21.61
C ASP A 54 10.28 10.37 -20.36
N ARG A 55 9.61 10.45 -19.20
CA ARG A 55 10.28 10.79 -17.94
C ARG A 55 11.23 9.68 -17.47
N LEU A 56 10.88 8.42 -17.72
CA LEU A 56 11.72 7.29 -17.39
C LEU A 56 12.99 7.31 -18.22
N ASP A 57 12.90 7.50 -19.54
CA ASP A 57 14.04 7.61 -20.45
C ASP A 57 14.96 8.78 -20.08
N GLN A 58 14.39 9.96 -19.77
CA GLN A 58 15.14 11.11 -19.30
C GLN A 58 15.88 10.81 -17.98
N SER A 59 15.24 10.07 -17.08
CA SER A 59 15.84 9.75 -15.76
C SER A 59 16.91 8.69 -15.87
N LEU A 60 16.79 7.75 -16.79
CA LEU A 60 17.79 6.72 -17.09
C LEU A 60 19.00 7.31 -17.84
N ASN A 61 18.78 8.34 -18.68
CA ASN A 61 19.82 9.05 -19.43
C ASN A 61 20.82 8.11 -20.15
N GLY A 62 20.28 7.12 -20.87
CA GLY A 62 21.07 6.13 -21.61
C GLY A 62 21.75 5.06 -20.74
N THR A 63 21.42 4.98 -19.46
CA THR A 63 21.84 3.91 -18.55
C THR A 63 20.67 3.04 -18.17
N ASN A 64 20.94 1.98 -17.43
CA ASN A 64 19.89 1.15 -16.80
C ASN A 64 19.64 1.49 -15.33
N ARG A 65 20.15 2.66 -14.86
CA ARG A 65 20.18 3.05 -13.45
C ARG A 65 19.20 4.17 -13.19
N LEU A 66 18.21 3.89 -12.34
CA LEU A 66 17.22 4.86 -11.90
C LEU A 66 17.52 5.29 -10.46
N TYR A 67 17.68 6.59 -10.24
CA TYR A 67 17.93 7.16 -8.92
C TYR A 67 16.66 7.79 -8.36
N THR A 68 16.40 7.58 -7.10
CA THR A 68 15.28 8.18 -6.38
C THR A 68 15.73 8.86 -5.10
N GLN A 69 14.87 9.68 -4.53
CA GLN A 69 15.06 10.29 -3.21
C GLN A 69 13.82 10.00 -2.37
N LEU A 70 14.01 9.72 -1.09
CA LEU A 70 12.93 9.48 -0.16
C LEU A 70 12.60 10.72 0.67
N SER A 71 11.31 10.97 0.85
CA SER A 71 10.80 11.82 1.91
C SER A 71 10.09 10.94 2.92
N LEU A 72 10.56 10.89 4.16
CA LEU A 72 9.92 10.11 5.22
C LEU A 72 8.57 10.71 5.66
N ILE A 73 8.35 12.01 5.35
CA ILE A 73 7.12 12.75 5.60
C ILE A 73 6.74 13.48 4.30
N GLY A 74 6.28 12.71 3.31
CA GLY A 74 6.05 13.25 1.96
C GLY A 74 4.64 13.74 1.68
N THR A 75 3.66 13.42 2.54
CA THR A 75 2.25 13.79 2.40
C THR A 75 1.69 14.35 3.70
N ARG A 76 0.48 14.90 3.65
CA ARG A 76 -0.25 15.34 4.85
C ARG A 76 -0.52 14.20 5.85
N THR A 77 -0.60 12.98 5.37
CA THR A 77 -0.76 11.77 6.19
C THR A 77 0.58 11.14 6.56
N HIS A 78 1.67 11.87 6.39
CA HIS A 78 3.04 11.50 6.72
C HIS A 78 3.54 10.22 6.01
N ARG A 79 2.97 9.87 4.85
CA ARG A 79 3.44 8.72 4.06
C ARG A 79 4.83 8.98 3.51
N ILE A 80 5.61 7.91 3.40
CA ILE A 80 6.87 7.93 2.64
C ILE A 80 6.55 8.17 1.17
N THR A 81 7.26 9.10 0.53
CA THR A 81 7.14 9.36 -0.90
C THR A 81 8.51 9.35 -1.57
N THR A 82 8.53 9.07 -2.86
CA THR A 82 9.73 9.16 -3.68
C THR A 82 9.72 10.47 -4.49
N LYS A 83 10.88 11.12 -4.54
CA LYS A 83 11.15 12.35 -5.31
C LYS A 83 12.22 12.07 -6.36
N ARG A 84 12.54 13.06 -7.20
CA ARG A 84 13.41 12.96 -8.36
C ARG A 84 12.79 12.07 -9.43
N PHE A 85 12.59 10.77 -9.17
CA PHE A 85 11.72 9.92 -9.94
C PHE A 85 10.73 9.21 -9.00
N ASN A 86 9.44 9.23 -9.35
CA ASN A 86 8.39 8.61 -8.55
C ASN A 86 8.34 7.10 -8.80
N VAL A 87 9.22 6.36 -8.14
CA VAL A 87 9.28 4.88 -8.25
C VAL A 87 8.01 4.24 -7.71
N GLN A 88 7.37 4.84 -6.71
CA GLN A 88 6.11 4.33 -6.15
C GLN A 88 4.94 4.40 -7.13
N GLY A 89 5.03 5.28 -8.14
CA GLY A 89 4.03 5.40 -9.21
C GLY A 89 4.30 4.51 -10.42
N LEU A 90 5.33 3.69 -10.42
CA LEU A 90 5.62 2.76 -11.51
C LEU A 90 4.51 1.72 -11.65
N PRO A 91 3.96 1.52 -12.87
CA PRO A 91 3.03 0.43 -13.15
C PRO A 91 3.66 -0.93 -12.83
N LYS A 92 2.84 -1.90 -12.42
CA LYS A 92 3.32 -3.25 -12.10
C LYS A 92 4.14 -3.90 -13.23
N LEU A 93 3.77 -3.68 -14.49
CA LEU A 93 4.54 -4.18 -15.64
C LEU A 93 5.96 -3.61 -15.69
N VAL A 94 6.14 -2.32 -15.36
CA VAL A 94 7.47 -1.71 -15.30
C VAL A 94 8.24 -2.17 -14.05
N GLN A 95 7.55 -2.37 -12.93
CA GLN A 95 8.18 -2.93 -11.73
C GLN A 95 8.77 -4.32 -11.98
N GLN A 96 8.18 -5.14 -12.87
CA GLN A 96 8.73 -6.44 -13.28
C GLN A 96 10.10 -6.33 -13.97
N MET A 97 10.50 -5.15 -14.41
CA MET A 97 11.79 -4.90 -15.04
C MET A 97 12.91 -4.54 -14.06
N ILE A 98 12.58 -4.45 -12.76
CA ILE A 98 13.59 -4.15 -11.73
C ILE A 98 14.49 -5.37 -11.55
N LEU A 99 15.79 -5.14 -11.68
CA LEU A 99 16.84 -6.15 -11.56
C LEU A 99 17.51 -6.06 -10.18
N PRO A 100 17.93 -7.19 -9.62
CA PRO A 100 18.75 -7.21 -8.42
C PRO A 100 20.13 -6.64 -8.69
N SER A 101 20.78 -6.07 -7.68
CA SER A 101 22.13 -5.51 -7.75
C SER A 101 23.17 -6.37 -7.01
N GLN A 102 22.81 -6.91 -5.85
CA GLN A 102 23.71 -7.67 -4.98
C GLN A 102 23.28 -9.12 -4.78
N PHE A 103 22.01 -9.42 -4.97
CA PHE A 103 21.41 -10.73 -4.79
C PHE A 103 20.87 -11.28 -6.11
N LYS A 104 20.15 -12.41 -6.06
CA LYS A 104 19.74 -13.11 -7.29
C LYS A 104 18.35 -12.72 -7.79
N LYS A 105 17.44 -12.33 -6.90
CA LYS A 105 16.03 -12.11 -7.22
C LYS A 105 15.47 -10.89 -6.48
N VAL A 106 14.47 -10.28 -7.07
CA VAL A 106 13.70 -9.18 -6.47
C VAL A 106 12.32 -9.68 -6.06
N TYR A 107 11.87 -9.30 -4.88
CA TYR A 107 10.56 -9.60 -4.34
C TYR A 107 9.86 -8.34 -3.84
N THR A 108 8.55 -8.28 -4.06
CA THR A 108 7.68 -7.31 -3.38
C THR A 108 6.95 -8.03 -2.26
N ILE A 109 7.02 -7.47 -1.07
CA ILE A 109 6.35 -7.98 0.12
C ILE A 109 5.29 -6.95 0.51
N ASP A 110 4.01 -7.30 0.36
CA ASP A 110 2.89 -6.38 0.39
C ASP A 110 1.84 -6.79 1.42
N PHE A 111 1.31 -5.83 2.17
CA PHE A 111 0.19 -6.06 3.07
C PHE A 111 -1.12 -6.22 2.30
N LYS A 112 -1.89 -7.22 2.67
CA LYS A 112 -3.29 -7.33 2.24
C LYS A 112 -4.16 -6.44 3.11
N SER A 113 -4.95 -5.57 2.47
CA SER A 113 -5.96 -4.75 3.17
C SER A 113 -5.38 -3.95 4.35
N PHE A 114 -4.23 -3.30 4.18
CA PHE A 114 -3.51 -2.63 5.28
C PHE A 114 -4.35 -1.54 5.96
N GLU A 115 -4.95 -0.62 5.19
CA GLU A 115 -5.81 0.43 5.76
C GLU A 115 -7.03 -0.13 6.50
N PRO A 116 -7.76 -1.16 5.99
CA PRO A 116 -8.77 -1.86 6.78
C PRO A 116 -8.23 -2.53 8.06
N SER A 117 -7.02 -3.10 8.03
CA SER A 117 -6.39 -3.67 9.24
C SER A 117 -6.08 -2.59 10.27
N VAL A 118 -5.60 -1.43 9.84
CA VAL A 118 -5.40 -0.27 10.71
C VAL A 118 -6.73 0.22 11.29
N ALA A 119 -7.80 0.28 10.49
CA ALA A 119 -9.13 0.62 10.98
C ALA A 119 -9.64 -0.40 12.01
N ALA A 120 -9.41 -1.69 11.79
CA ALA A 120 -9.75 -2.74 12.76
C ALA A 120 -8.97 -2.57 14.07
N TYR A 121 -7.69 -2.24 14.01
CA TYR A 121 -6.88 -1.92 15.17
C TYR A 121 -7.45 -0.72 15.96
N MET A 122 -7.79 0.36 15.27
CA MET A 122 -8.29 1.58 15.89
C MET A 122 -9.68 1.42 16.51
N THR A 123 -10.54 0.65 15.86
CA THR A 123 -11.95 0.51 16.26
C THR A 123 -12.22 -0.73 17.10
N GLN A 124 -11.35 -1.72 17.03
CA GLN A 124 -11.58 -3.06 17.61
C GLN A 124 -12.93 -3.64 17.18
N ASP A 125 -13.28 -3.43 15.90
CA ASP A 125 -14.51 -3.98 15.31
C ASP A 125 -14.34 -5.47 15.03
N GLU A 126 -15.03 -6.29 15.79
CA GLU A 126 -14.94 -7.75 15.73
C GLU A 126 -15.36 -8.30 14.36
N GLN A 127 -16.37 -7.68 13.75
CA GLN A 127 -16.83 -8.08 12.43
C GLN A 127 -15.78 -7.76 11.35
N LEU A 128 -15.12 -6.61 11.45
CA LEU A 128 -14.05 -6.27 10.51
C LEU A 128 -12.85 -7.20 10.68
N ILE A 129 -12.48 -7.54 11.92
CA ILE A 129 -11.43 -8.52 12.21
C ILE A 129 -11.78 -9.90 11.64
N ASP A 130 -13.03 -10.35 11.81
CA ASP A 130 -13.50 -11.61 11.27
C ASP A 130 -13.40 -11.67 9.73
N TYR A 131 -13.80 -10.58 9.05
CA TYR A 131 -13.67 -10.47 7.60
C TYR A 131 -12.21 -10.41 7.11
N LEU A 132 -11.33 -9.76 7.87
CA LEU A 132 -9.89 -9.75 7.56
C LEU A 132 -9.27 -11.13 7.67
N ASN A 133 -9.72 -11.93 8.64
CA ASN A 133 -9.24 -13.28 8.90
C ASN A 133 -9.99 -14.38 8.12
N HIS A 134 -10.99 -14.00 7.33
CA HIS A 134 -11.69 -14.98 6.49
C HIS A 134 -10.71 -15.63 5.50
N GLU A 135 -10.85 -16.92 5.24
CA GLU A 135 -9.93 -17.68 4.35
C GLU A 135 -9.77 -17.02 2.97
N GLU A 136 -10.87 -16.52 2.41
CA GLU A 136 -10.88 -15.82 1.13
C GLU A 136 -10.44 -14.35 1.25
N GLY A 137 -10.36 -13.81 2.48
CA GLY A 137 -10.05 -12.42 2.80
C GLY A 137 -11.24 -11.48 2.72
N LEU A 138 -11.05 -10.26 3.24
CA LEU A 138 -12.07 -9.22 3.41
C LEU A 138 -12.95 -8.99 2.16
N TYR A 139 -12.33 -8.78 1.00
CA TYR A 139 -13.08 -8.36 -0.19
C TYR A 139 -13.89 -9.49 -0.82
N ASP A 140 -13.41 -10.72 -0.71
CA ASP A 140 -14.16 -11.89 -1.21
C ASP A 140 -15.31 -12.24 -0.26
N ALA A 141 -15.15 -12.07 1.04
CA ALA A 141 -16.26 -12.15 2.00
C ALA A 141 -17.33 -11.08 1.73
N LEU A 142 -16.91 -9.84 1.41
CA LEU A 142 -17.86 -8.78 1.00
C LEU A 142 -18.57 -9.10 -0.31
N LEU A 143 -17.88 -9.67 -1.30
CA LEU A 143 -18.51 -10.11 -2.55
C LEU A 143 -19.63 -11.12 -2.30
N ARG A 144 -19.34 -12.11 -1.45
CA ARG A 144 -20.33 -13.12 -1.06
C ARG A 144 -21.57 -12.48 -0.42
N ASP A 145 -21.37 -11.59 0.56
CA ASP A 145 -22.45 -10.96 1.29
C ASP A 145 -23.26 -9.97 0.44
N LEU A 146 -22.64 -9.39 -0.60
CA LEU A 146 -23.28 -8.54 -1.60
C LEU A 146 -23.84 -9.34 -2.79
N SER A 147 -23.67 -10.67 -2.81
CA SER A 147 -24.06 -11.55 -3.92
C SER A 147 -23.45 -11.17 -5.26
N LEU A 148 -22.17 -10.76 -5.25
CA LEU A 148 -21.44 -10.32 -6.42
C LEU A 148 -20.42 -11.36 -6.91
N SER A 149 -20.14 -11.35 -8.22
CA SER A 149 -19.11 -12.19 -8.83
C SER A 149 -17.68 -11.72 -8.50
N LYS A 150 -16.71 -12.62 -8.59
CA LYS A 150 -15.28 -12.35 -8.30
C LYS A 150 -14.68 -11.22 -9.17
N GLU A 151 -15.21 -11.01 -10.36
CA GLU A 151 -14.81 -9.94 -11.29
C GLU A 151 -15.03 -8.53 -10.70
N LYS A 152 -15.98 -8.41 -9.75
CA LYS A 152 -16.29 -7.15 -9.08
C LYS A 152 -15.37 -6.82 -7.90
N ARG A 153 -14.40 -7.67 -7.59
CA ARG A 153 -13.52 -7.54 -6.42
C ARG A 153 -12.83 -6.17 -6.34
N VAL A 154 -12.30 -5.66 -7.44
CA VAL A 154 -11.65 -4.35 -7.48
C VAL A 154 -12.65 -3.23 -7.19
N SER A 155 -13.86 -3.34 -7.74
CA SER A 155 -14.92 -2.36 -7.53
C SER A 155 -15.42 -2.36 -6.08
N VAL A 156 -15.60 -3.54 -5.48
CA VAL A 156 -15.98 -3.68 -4.06
C VAL A 156 -14.87 -3.13 -3.15
N LYS A 157 -13.60 -3.42 -3.43
CA LYS A 157 -12.47 -2.84 -2.70
C LYS A 157 -12.51 -1.31 -2.71
N ARG A 158 -12.71 -0.72 -3.88
CA ARG A 158 -12.79 0.75 -4.03
C ARG A 158 -13.99 1.34 -3.29
N ALA A 159 -15.15 0.67 -3.38
CA ALA A 159 -16.36 1.10 -2.70
C ALA A 159 -16.21 0.99 -1.18
N PHE A 160 -15.66 -0.11 -0.68
CA PHE A 160 -15.44 -0.30 0.75
C PHE A 160 -14.49 0.75 1.33
N ILE A 161 -13.34 0.96 0.71
CA ILE A 161 -12.37 1.94 1.20
C ILE A 161 -12.89 3.36 1.01
N GLY A 162 -13.30 3.74 -0.19
CA GLY A 162 -13.63 5.12 -0.53
C GLY A 162 -14.99 5.59 -0.02
N SER A 163 -15.99 4.70 0.02
CA SER A 163 -17.35 5.05 0.45
C SER A 163 -17.58 4.70 1.91
N PHE A 164 -17.37 3.44 2.28
CA PHE A 164 -17.66 3.03 3.65
C PHE A 164 -16.58 3.49 4.63
N LEU A 165 -15.34 3.07 4.44
CA LEU A 165 -14.27 3.34 5.42
C LEU A 165 -13.93 4.84 5.50
N PHE A 166 -13.79 5.51 4.37
CA PHE A 166 -13.40 6.92 4.29
C PHE A 166 -14.58 7.90 4.14
N GLY A 167 -15.82 7.40 4.22
CA GLY A 167 -17.01 8.26 4.29
C GLY A 167 -17.38 8.96 2.99
N GLY A 168 -16.88 8.53 1.83
CA GLY A 168 -17.34 9.02 0.54
C GLY A 168 -18.78 8.59 0.24
N ARG A 169 -19.43 9.28 -0.71
CA ARG A 169 -20.80 8.93 -1.12
C ARG A 169 -20.78 7.64 -1.95
N TYR A 170 -21.58 6.65 -1.55
CA TYR A 170 -21.78 5.45 -2.33
C TYR A 170 -22.54 5.75 -3.63
N SER A 171 -22.08 5.15 -4.72
CA SER A 171 -22.78 5.13 -6.00
C SER A 171 -22.36 3.88 -6.77
N SER A 172 -23.31 3.02 -7.08
CA SER A 172 -23.05 1.77 -7.81
C SER A 172 -22.43 2.02 -9.19
N SER A 173 -22.86 3.06 -9.88
CA SER A 173 -22.29 3.47 -11.17
C SER A 173 -20.85 3.96 -11.06
N LYS A 174 -20.55 4.81 -10.07
CA LYS A 174 -19.19 5.32 -9.80
C LYS A 174 -18.19 4.21 -9.56
N PHE A 175 -18.61 3.16 -8.84
CA PHE A 175 -17.75 2.03 -8.50
C PHE A 175 -17.84 0.87 -9.51
N LYS A 176 -18.57 1.04 -10.61
CA LYS A 176 -18.74 0.03 -11.65
C LYS A 176 -19.30 -1.31 -11.13
N ILE A 177 -20.21 -1.24 -10.17
CA ILE A 177 -20.93 -2.41 -9.64
C ILE A 177 -22.25 -2.62 -10.41
N ASN A 178 -22.37 -2.06 -11.62
CA ASN A 178 -23.39 -2.28 -12.65
C ASN A 178 -24.82 -2.35 -12.13
N GLN A 179 -25.20 -1.47 -11.20
CA GLN A 179 -26.54 -1.45 -10.59
C GLN A 179 -26.94 -2.75 -9.84
N GLU A 180 -26.04 -3.73 -9.74
CA GLU A 180 -26.31 -5.01 -9.06
C GLU A 180 -26.49 -4.84 -7.55
N VAL A 181 -25.88 -3.78 -6.99
CA VAL A 181 -25.98 -3.49 -5.54
C VAL A 181 -26.66 -2.13 -5.36
N SER A 182 -27.87 -2.17 -4.81
CA SER A 182 -28.56 -0.97 -4.38
C SER A 182 -27.88 -0.32 -3.17
N GLU A 183 -28.11 0.98 -2.95
CA GLU A 183 -27.64 1.66 -1.75
C GLU A 183 -28.16 1.01 -0.46
N ILE A 184 -29.39 0.49 -0.48
CA ILE A 184 -30.00 -0.21 0.65
C ILE A 184 -29.23 -1.49 0.97
N ASN A 185 -28.95 -2.33 -0.03
CA ASN A 185 -28.20 -3.57 0.17
C ASN A 185 -26.78 -3.28 0.65
N TRP A 186 -26.13 -2.26 0.07
CA TRP A 186 -24.83 -1.80 0.52
C TRP A 186 -24.84 -1.41 1.99
N LEU A 187 -25.76 -0.53 2.39
CA LEU A 187 -25.88 -0.07 3.77
C LEU A 187 -26.22 -1.21 4.73
N GLN A 188 -27.04 -2.19 4.31
CA GLN A 188 -27.34 -3.35 5.11
C GLN A 188 -26.09 -4.19 5.42
N VAL A 189 -25.23 -4.43 4.43
CA VAL A 189 -23.96 -5.15 4.66
C VAL A 189 -23.01 -4.31 5.52
N MET A 190 -22.88 -3.00 5.22
CA MET A 190 -21.98 -2.12 5.96
C MET A 190 -22.41 -1.91 7.42
N SER A 191 -23.71 -2.00 7.73
CA SER A 191 -24.22 -1.88 9.11
C SER A 191 -23.73 -2.96 10.07
N LYS A 192 -23.12 -4.02 9.56
CA LYS A 192 -22.46 -5.05 10.37
C LYS A 192 -21.24 -4.53 11.13
N PHE A 193 -20.54 -3.53 10.57
CA PHE A 193 -19.31 -2.96 11.12
C PHE A 193 -19.62 -1.82 12.10
N LYS A 194 -20.25 -2.17 13.22
CA LYS A 194 -20.83 -1.20 14.16
C LYS A 194 -19.80 -0.27 14.79
N LYS A 195 -18.68 -0.83 15.26
CA LYS A 195 -17.63 -0.03 15.92
C LYS A 195 -16.90 0.89 14.94
N VAL A 196 -16.79 0.50 13.66
CA VAL A 196 -16.27 1.40 12.61
C VAL A 196 -17.21 2.57 12.42
N ILE A 197 -18.52 2.33 12.36
CA ILE A 197 -19.53 3.40 12.20
C ILE A 197 -19.50 4.35 13.40
N GLU A 198 -19.54 3.83 14.62
CA GLU A 198 -19.47 4.61 15.86
C GLU A 198 -18.18 5.46 15.91
N PHE A 199 -17.05 4.88 15.54
CA PHE A 199 -15.78 5.58 15.50
C PHE A 199 -15.79 6.71 14.47
N LYS A 200 -16.35 6.50 13.28
CA LYS A 200 -16.49 7.55 12.26
C LYS A 200 -17.33 8.73 12.77
N GLU A 201 -18.45 8.45 13.43
CA GLU A 201 -19.30 9.48 14.02
C GLU A 201 -18.57 10.29 15.11
N GLN A 202 -17.74 9.62 15.91
CA GLN A 202 -16.87 10.28 16.88
C GLN A 202 -15.83 11.17 16.23
N VAL A 203 -15.14 10.66 15.20
CA VAL A 203 -14.09 11.38 14.47
C VAL A 203 -14.64 12.63 13.78
N GLU A 204 -15.84 12.56 13.20
CA GLU A 204 -16.48 13.71 12.57
C GLU A 204 -16.87 14.82 13.57
N LYS A 205 -17.12 14.43 14.81
CA LYS A 205 -17.50 15.36 15.89
C LYS A 205 -16.29 16.09 16.50
N TYR A 206 -15.14 15.47 16.53
CA TYR A 206 -13.92 16.02 17.12
C TYR A 206 -12.99 16.57 16.03
N LYS A 207 -12.67 17.87 16.09
CA LYS A 207 -11.79 18.53 15.11
C LYS A 207 -10.30 18.25 15.33
N THR A 208 -9.93 17.73 16.48
CA THR A 208 -8.57 17.28 16.80
C THR A 208 -8.64 15.86 17.30
N MET A 209 -7.83 14.98 16.70
CA MET A 209 -7.77 13.61 17.16
C MET A 209 -6.35 13.23 17.54
N PRO A 210 -6.14 12.80 18.79
CA PRO A 210 -4.87 12.19 19.16
C PRO A 210 -4.73 10.87 18.42
N THR A 211 -3.64 10.72 17.69
CA THR A 211 -3.27 9.40 17.19
C THR A 211 -2.76 8.53 18.35
N PRO A 212 -2.76 7.20 18.22
CA PRO A 212 -2.21 6.30 19.24
C PRO A 212 -0.75 6.59 19.63
N TYR A 213 -0.07 7.44 18.85
CA TYR A 213 1.36 7.75 18.99
C TYR A 213 1.64 9.18 19.45
N GLY A 214 0.63 9.85 19.99
CA GLY A 214 0.77 11.19 20.56
C GLY A 214 0.87 12.33 19.54
N ILE A 215 0.61 12.05 18.26
CA ILE A 215 0.53 13.10 17.23
C ILE A 215 -0.92 13.61 17.20
N GLU A 216 -1.09 14.90 17.42
CA GLU A 216 -2.37 15.57 17.20
C GLU A 216 -2.39 16.14 15.77
N HIS A 217 -3.35 15.69 14.97
CA HIS A 217 -3.66 16.35 13.72
C HIS A 217 -4.75 17.39 13.94
N ASP A 218 -4.45 18.63 13.53
CA ASP A 218 -5.48 19.65 13.37
C ASP A 218 -6.37 19.31 12.17
N MET A 219 -7.55 18.80 12.46
CA MET A 219 -8.56 18.42 11.48
C MET A 219 -9.49 19.58 11.09
N SER A 220 -9.28 20.78 11.64
CA SER A 220 -10.15 21.94 11.40
C SER A 220 -10.18 22.39 9.93
N ALA A 221 -9.10 22.12 9.19
CA ALA A 221 -9.00 22.40 7.75
C ALA A 221 -9.72 21.39 6.86
N PHE A 222 -10.26 20.28 7.42
CA PHE A 222 -10.89 19.21 6.68
C PHE A 222 -12.39 19.15 6.94
N GLN A 223 -13.17 18.79 5.93
CA GLN A 223 -14.62 18.64 6.03
C GLN A 223 -15.04 17.20 5.73
N GLY A 224 -15.98 16.69 6.54
CA GLY A 224 -16.70 15.45 6.29
C GLY A 224 -15.82 14.22 6.10
N SER A 225 -16.03 13.53 5.00
CA SER A 225 -15.41 12.23 4.65
C SER A 225 -13.87 12.19 4.61
N SER A 226 -13.22 13.36 4.54
CA SER A 226 -11.75 13.42 4.49
C SER A 226 -11.09 13.13 5.85
N ILE A 227 -11.79 13.37 6.95
CA ILE A 227 -11.22 13.26 8.32
C ILE A 227 -10.83 11.83 8.62
N MET A 228 -11.73 10.87 8.40
CA MET A 228 -11.46 9.45 8.65
C MET A 228 -10.30 8.93 7.77
N ALA A 229 -10.28 9.33 6.49
CA ALA A 229 -9.20 8.96 5.59
C ALA A 229 -7.84 9.44 6.09
N ILE A 230 -7.74 10.70 6.49
CA ILE A 230 -6.50 11.28 7.00
C ILE A 230 -6.06 10.56 8.27
N TYR A 231 -6.99 10.29 9.17
CA TYR A 231 -6.68 9.64 10.43
C TYR A 231 -6.16 8.22 10.23
N VAL A 232 -6.90 7.36 9.49
CA VAL A 232 -6.48 5.99 9.19
C VAL A 232 -5.14 5.97 8.46
N GLN A 233 -4.96 6.83 7.45
CA GLN A 233 -3.74 6.87 6.66
C GLN A 233 -2.52 7.36 7.46
N THR A 234 -2.72 8.28 8.40
CA THR A 234 -1.64 8.75 9.28
C THR A 234 -1.19 7.65 10.22
N VAL A 235 -2.13 6.96 10.85
CA VAL A 235 -1.84 5.82 11.72
C VAL A 235 -1.16 4.68 10.92
N ALA A 236 -1.69 4.38 9.72
CA ALA A 236 -1.10 3.40 8.81
C ALA A 236 0.36 3.75 8.44
N SER A 237 0.62 5.01 8.12
CA SER A 237 1.97 5.49 7.80
C SER A 237 2.95 5.29 8.96
N TYR A 238 2.52 5.58 10.16
CA TYR A 238 3.35 5.41 11.36
C TYR A 238 3.64 3.92 11.61
N ILE A 239 2.63 3.07 11.59
CA ILE A 239 2.78 1.62 11.76
C ILE A 239 3.73 1.05 10.69
N PHE A 240 3.54 1.44 9.44
CA PHE A 240 4.40 0.99 8.35
C PHE A 240 5.87 1.39 8.54
N LYS A 241 6.14 2.59 9.05
CA LYS A 241 7.52 3.03 9.34
C LYS A 241 8.17 2.21 10.45
N HIS A 242 7.41 1.82 11.46
CA HIS A 242 7.91 0.89 12.49
C HIS A 242 8.25 -0.48 11.90
N ILE A 243 7.38 -1.00 11.04
CA ILE A 243 7.63 -2.27 10.35
C ILE A 243 8.87 -2.16 9.45
N LEU A 244 8.97 -1.08 8.68
CA LEU A 244 10.13 -0.82 7.82
C LEU A 244 11.43 -0.73 8.63
N LEU A 245 11.38 -0.12 9.81
CA LEU A 245 12.53 -0.02 10.71
C LEU A 245 12.97 -1.40 11.22
N GLU A 246 12.04 -2.27 11.61
CA GLU A 246 12.36 -3.63 12.05
C GLU A 246 12.93 -4.48 10.90
N VAL A 247 12.40 -4.33 9.68
CA VAL A 247 12.96 -4.98 8.49
C VAL A 247 14.38 -4.45 8.21
N TYR A 248 14.62 -3.16 8.35
CA TYR A 248 15.95 -2.58 8.17
C TYR A 248 16.96 -3.06 9.23
N LYS A 249 16.57 -3.17 10.49
CA LYS A 249 17.39 -3.77 11.54
C LYS A 249 17.78 -5.21 11.19
N ALA A 250 16.81 -6.00 10.71
CA ALA A 250 17.06 -7.37 10.27
C ALA A 250 17.99 -7.44 9.04
N GLN A 251 17.89 -6.49 8.10
CA GLN A 251 18.85 -6.35 6.99
C GLN A 251 20.28 -6.13 7.51
N CYS A 252 20.46 -5.18 8.43
CA CYS A 252 21.78 -4.85 8.98
C CYS A 252 22.39 -6.02 9.76
N GLU A 253 21.57 -6.77 10.48
CA GLU A 253 22.01 -7.91 11.29
C GLU A 253 22.32 -9.15 10.43
N LYS A 254 21.36 -9.57 9.60
CA LYS A 254 21.43 -10.85 8.89
C LYS A 254 22.22 -10.78 7.59
N LYS A 255 22.20 -9.63 6.89
CA LYS A 255 22.86 -9.39 5.60
C LYS A 255 22.51 -10.42 4.51
N THR A 256 21.30 -10.99 4.57
CA THR A 256 20.80 -12.01 3.62
C THR A 256 19.86 -11.44 2.58
N PHE A 257 19.44 -10.21 2.76
CA PHE A 257 18.60 -9.45 1.83
C PHE A 257 18.92 -7.96 1.92
N LYS A 258 18.39 -7.21 0.97
CA LYS A 258 18.53 -5.75 0.93
C LYS A 258 17.21 -5.11 0.54
N ILE A 259 16.83 -4.05 1.22
CA ILE A 259 15.69 -3.20 0.87
C ILE A 259 16.07 -2.36 -0.34
N ILE A 260 15.30 -2.48 -1.44
CA ILE A 260 15.46 -1.64 -2.63
C ILE A 260 14.72 -0.32 -2.41
N VAL A 261 13.43 -0.38 -2.10
CA VAL A 261 12.57 0.80 -1.88
C VAL A 261 11.26 0.41 -1.22
N PRO A 262 10.70 1.21 -0.30
CA PRO A 262 9.33 1.06 0.15
C PRO A 262 8.36 1.62 -0.89
N ILE A 263 7.29 0.88 -1.20
CA ILE A 263 6.25 1.27 -2.17
C ILE A 263 4.89 1.21 -1.47
N HIS A 264 4.35 2.35 -1.09
CA HIS A 264 3.11 2.47 -0.30
C HIS A 264 3.19 1.68 1.02
N ASP A 265 2.46 0.58 1.12
CA ASP A 265 2.41 -0.38 2.23
C ASP A 265 3.14 -1.70 1.90
N ALA A 266 3.99 -1.68 0.90
CA ALA A 266 4.87 -2.77 0.50
C ALA A 266 6.35 -2.42 0.66
N ILE A 267 7.18 -3.44 0.79
CA ILE A 267 8.65 -3.32 0.77
C ILE A 267 9.18 -4.16 -0.38
N MET A 268 9.91 -3.51 -1.28
CA MET A 268 10.64 -4.21 -2.33
C MET A 268 12.04 -4.55 -1.82
N ILE A 269 12.40 -5.82 -1.91
CA ILE A 269 13.70 -6.33 -1.48
C ILE A 269 14.37 -7.14 -2.58
N GLU A 270 15.68 -7.27 -2.49
CA GLU A 270 16.44 -8.29 -3.21
C GLU A 270 17.03 -9.31 -2.24
N CYS A 271 16.99 -10.58 -2.60
CA CYS A 271 17.57 -11.70 -1.84
C CYS A 271 17.85 -12.90 -2.74
N ASN A 272 18.47 -13.95 -2.20
CA ASN A 272 18.89 -15.10 -3.01
C ASN A 272 17.77 -16.08 -3.34
N ASP A 273 16.77 -16.20 -2.46
CA ASP A 273 15.70 -17.19 -2.62
C ASP A 273 14.39 -16.75 -1.95
N LYS A 274 13.32 -17.46 -2.29
CA LYS A 274 11.97 -17.20 -1.78
C LYS A 274 11.84 -17.40 -0.26
N GLY A 275 12.61 -18.32 0.32
CA GLY A 275 12.57 -18.59 1.76
C GLY A 275 13.01 -17.38 2.58
N ILE A 276 14.03 -16.63 2.11
CA ILE A 276 14.46 -15.38 2.74
C ILE A 276 13.35 -14.33 2.64
N ALA A 277 12.73 -14.19 1.46
CA ALA A 277 11.61 -13.25 1.29
C ALA A 277 10.41 -13.60 2.19
N GLN A 278 10.11 -14.89 2.35
CA GLN A 278 9.06 -15.37 3.28
C GLN A 278 9.40 -15.07 4.75
N ASN A 279 10.66 -15.17 5.15
CA ASN A 279 11.10 -14.79 6.50
C ASN A 279 10.93 -13.28 6.74
N VAL A 280 11.21 -12.44 5.74
CA VAL A 280 10.95 -11.00 5.82
C VAL A 280 9.44 -10.72 5.91
N ALA A 281 8.63 -11.42 5.12
CA ALA A 281 7.17 -11.32 5.17
C ALA A 281 6.61 -11.72 6.55
N GLN A 282 7.16 -12.79 7.15
CA GLN A 282 6.77 -13.20 8.50
C GLN A 282 7.15 -12.13 9.53
N LEU A 283 8.35 -11.55 9.44
CA LEU A 283 8.76 -10.45 10.30
C LEU A 283 7.81 -9.24 10.18
N MET A 284 7.44 -8.86 8.95
CA MET A 284 6.48 -7.77 8.71
C MET A 284 5.12 -8.08 9.35
N LYS A 285 4.62 -9.31 9.17
CA LYS A 285 3.35 -9.76 9.76
C LYS A 285 3.38 -9.75 11.27
N ASP A 286 4.41 -10.32 11.88
CA ASP A 286 4.55 -10.43 13.34
C ASP A 286 4.67 -9.04 13.98
N THR A 287 5.46 -8.15 13.37
CA THR A 287 5.60 -6.76 13.84
C THR A 287 4.25 -6.02 13.75
N ALA A 288 3.52 -6.18 12.64
CA ALA A 288 2.20 -5.57 12.49
C ALA A 288 1.21 -6.11 13.53
N ASN A 289 1.15 -7.43 13.73
CA ASN A 289 0.27 -8.06 14.70
C ASN A 289 0.59 -7.64 16.14
N GLN A 290 1.87 -7.47 16.47
CA GLN A 290 2.29 -6.94 17.75
C GLN A 290 1.81 -5.49 17.93
N LEU A 291 1.97 -4.63 16.93
CA LEU A 291 1.52 -3.24 16.97
C LEU A 291 -0.01 -3.12 17.00
N PHE A 292 -0.72 -4.02 16.33
CA PHE A 292 -2.18 -4.09 16.35
C PHE A 292 -2.74 -4.70 17.63
N ASN A 293 -1.91 -5.36 18.43
CA ASN A 293 -2.35 -6.18 19.54
C ASN A 293 -3.42 -7.20 19.12
N GLY A 294 -3.20 -7.86 17.97
CA GLY A 294 -4.16 -8.80 17.37
C GLY A 294 -3.60 -9.50 16.13
N GLU A 295 -4.18 -10.66 15.79
CA GLU A 295 -3.73 -11.57 14.73
C GLU A 295 -4.56 -11.37 13.43
N PHE A 296 -4.48 -10.19 12.80
CA PHE A 296 -5.23 -9.89 11.59
C PHE A 296 -4.45 -9.17 10.48
N ALA A 297 -3.11 -9.10 10.62
CA ALA A 297 -2.25 -8.67 9.53
C ALA A 297 -1.96 -9.84 8.57
N HIS A 298 -2.07 -9.59 7.28
CA HIS A 298 -1.78 -10.56 6.23
C HIS A 298 -0.81 -9.96 5.22
N VAL A 299 0.20 -10.74 4.82
CA VAL A 299 1.29 -10.31 3.94
C VAL A 299 1.44 -11.29 2.80
N THR A 300 1.73 -10.79 1.61
CA THR A 300 2.03 -11.58 0.41
C THR A 300 3.44 -11.34 -0.08
N VAL A 301 4.02 -12.34 -0.72
CA VAL A 301 5.33 -12.29 -1.38
C VAL A 301 5.13 -12.54 -2.86
N GLU A 302 5.53 -11.59 -3.70
CA GLU A 302 5.50 -11.68 -5.16
C GLU A 302 6.92 -11.55 -5.69
N ALA A 303 7.38 -12.51 -6.50
CA ALA A 303 8.65 -12.41 -7.20
C ALA A 303 8.51 -11.47 -8.40
N LEU A 304 9.51 -10.62 -8.65
CA LEU A 304 9.58 -9.77 -9.83
C LEU A 304 10.57 -10.33 -10.84
N GLY A 305 10.36 -10.04 -12.13
CA GLY A 305 11.35 -10.31 -13.20
C GLY A 305 11.47 -11.76 -13.64
N GLY A 306 10.60 -12.66 -13.22
CA GLY A 306 10.60 -14.04 -13.65
C GLY A 306 9.19 -14.60 -13.81
N ILE A 307 8.93 -15.23 -14.93
CA ILE A 307 7.96 -16.30 -15.01
C ILE A 307 8.52 -17.37 -14.07
N ASP A 308 8.00 -17.47 -12.86
CA ASP A 308 8.22 -18.64 -12.03
C ASP A 308 7.55 -19.83 -12.76
N ASN A 309 8.29 -20.43 -13.68
CA ASN A 309 8.08 -21.80 -14.08
C ASN A 309 8.61 -22.66 -12.92
N GLU A 310 7.78 -22.83 -11.88
CA GLU A 310 7.75 -24.02 -11.03
C GLU A 310 6.50 -23.97 -10.14
#